data_69b5cbfc18d4adc3f9d4e6c5a82e3e15
#
_entry.id   69b5cbfc18d4adc3f9d4e6c5a82e3e15
#
_cell.length_a   1.000
_cell.length_b   1.000
_cell.length_c   1.000
_cell.angle_alpha   90.00
_cell.angle_beta   90.00
_cell.angle_gamma   90.00
#
_symmetry.space_group_name_H-M   'P 1'
#
loop_
_entity.id
_entity.type
_entity.pdbx_description
1 polymer ?
#
loop_
_entity_poly.entity_id
_entity_poly.type
_entity_poly.pdbx_seq_one_letter_code
_entity_poly.pdbx_strand_id
1 'polypeptide(L)' 'MIKLDYSCHELEAKKLLKEIGDNILQNRFMQASDLVDEAIVELRMMKAAINSHIKDFP' A
#
# COMPACT_ATOMS: atom_id res chain seq x y z
N MET A 1 19.05 12.92 -12.08
CA MET A 1 18.68 12.25 -10.81
C MET A 1 17.50 11.32 -11.03
N ILE A 2 17.66 10.07 -10.62
CA ILE A 2 16.58 9.09 -10.75
C ILE A 2 15.60 9.28 -9.59
N LYS A 3 14.36 9.51 -9.93
CA LYS A 3 13.31 9.68 -8.92
C LYS A 3 12.58 8.36 -8.72
N LEU A 4 12.52 7.92 -7.47
CA LEU A 4 11.76 6.72 -7.13
C LEU A 4 10.26 7.01 -7.26
N ASP A 5 9.61 6.31 -8.17
CA ASP A 5 8.18 6.49 -8.41
C ASP A 5 7.38 5.47 -7.58
N TYR A 6 6.88 5.93 -6.47
CA TYR A 6 6.05 5.14 -5.57
C TYR A 6 4.68 5.80 -5.31
N SER A 7 4.43 6.93 -5.96
CA SER A 7 3.27 7.77 -5.68
C SER A 7 1.94 7.03 -5.82
N CYS A 8 1.80 6.24 -6.89
CA CYS A 8 0.57 5.49 -7.14
C CYS A 8 0.27 4.52 -6.01
N HIS A 9 1.29 3.82 -5.55
CA HIS A 9 1.13 2.83 -4.48
C HIS A 9 0.84 3.51 -3.16
N GLU A 10 1.48 4.66 -2.90
CA GLU A 10 1.23 5.42 -1.68
C GLU A 10 -0.21 5.92 -1.62
N LEU A 11 -0.70 6.50 -2.71
CA LEU A 11 -2.07 7.00 -2.77
C LEU A 11 -3.08 5.88 -2.60
N GLU A 12 -2.85 4.75 -3.25
CA GLU A 12 -3.75 3.60 -3.14
C GLU A 12 -3.73 3.03 -1.73
N ALA A 13 -2.55 2.94 -1.10
CA ALA A 13 -2.44 2.47 0.27
C ALA A 13 -3.20 3.38 1.24
N LYS A 14 -3.08 4.69 1.08
CA LYS A 14 -3.81 5.66 1.92
C LYS A 14 -5.31 5.52 1.75
N LYS A 15 -5.77 5.35 0.52
CA LYS A 15 -7.18 5.15 0.23
C LYS A 15 -7.70 3.87 0.89
N LEU A 16 -6.94 2.79 0.77
CA LEU A 16 -7.32 1.51 1.38
C LEU A 16 -7.36 1.60 2.90
N LEU A 17 -6.41 2.31 3.52
CA LEU A 17 -6.40 2.49 4.97
C LEU A 17 -7.66 3.22 5.44
N LYS A 18 -8.09 4.23 4.71
CA LYS A 18 -9.32 4.96 5.04
C LYS A 18 -10.53 4.04 4.92
N GLU A 19 -10.61 3.26 3.85
CA GLU A 19 -11.72 2.33 3.64
C GLU A 19 -11.75 1.24 4.71
N ILE A 20 -10.59 0.76 5.14
CA ILE A 20 -10.48 -0.20 6.24
C ILE A 20 -11.10 0.39 7.51
N GLY A 21 -10.71 1.60 7.86
CA GLY A 21 -11.25 2.28 9.04
C GLY A 21 -12.76 2.46 8.97
N ASP A 22 -13.27 2.89 7.82
CA ASP A 22 -14.72 3.08 7.61
C ASP A 22 -15.47 1.76 7.76
N ASN A 23 -14.93 0.67 7.23
CA ASN A 23 -15.58 -0.63 7.34
C ASN A 23 -15.56 -1.16 8.77
N ILE A 24 -14.50 -0.92 9.53
CA ILE A 24 -14.43 -1.29 10.94
C ILE A 24 -15.51 -0.55 11.73
N LEU A 25 -15.67 0.75 11.49
CA LEU A 25 -16.68 1.55 12.16
C LEU A 25 -18.09 1.08 11.87
N GLN A 26 -18.31 0.47 10.70
CA GLN A 26 -19.60 -0.06 10.31
C GLN A 26 -19.73 -1.55 10.60
N ASN A 27 -18.80 -2.13 11.34
CA ASN A 27 -18.78 -3.55 11.71
C ASN A 27 -18.72 -4.48 10.49
N ARG A 28 -18.12 -4.02 9.38
CA ARG A 28 -17.92 -4.81 8.18
C ARG A 28 -16.53 -5.44 8.20
N PHE A 29 -16.34 -6.38 9.11
CA PHE A 29 -15.00 -6.91 9.38
C PHE A 29 -14.43 -7.77 8.25
N MET A 30 -15.27 -8.50 7.54
CA MET A 30 -14.79 -9.30 6.40
C MET A 30 -14.28 -8.39 5.28
N GLN A 31 -15.02 -7.34 4.97
CA GLN A 31 -14.60 -6.36 3.97
C GLN A 31 -13.33 -5.65 4.41
N ALA A 32 -13.24 -5.30 5.70
CA ALA A 32 -12.04 -4.68 6.24
C ALA A 32 -10.83 -5.60 6.10
N SER A 33 -11.01 -6.89 6.39
CA SER A 33 -9.93 -7.88 6.25
C SER A 33 -9.46 -8.00 4.79
N ASP A 34 -10.40 -8.04 3.85
CA ASP A 34 -10.05 -8.11 2.42
C ASP A 34 -9.29 -6.86 1.98
N LEU A 35 -9.68 -5.70 2.47
CA LEU A 35 -9.01 -4.44 2.16
C LEU A 35 -7.60 -4.41 2.75
N VAL A 36 -7.40 -5.01 3.91
CA VAL A 36 -6.07 -5.15 4.50
C VAL A 36 -5.17 -5.98 3.57
N ASP A 37 -5.68 -7.07 3.02
CA ASP A 37 -4.92 -7.89 2.08
C ASP A 37 -4.52 -7.09 0.84
N GLU A 38 -5.42 -6.25 0.32
CA GLU A 38 -5.10 -5.37 -0.79
C GLU A 38 -4.03 -4.35 -0.43
N ALA A 39 -4.11 -3.79 0.78
CA ALA A 39 -3.11 -2.85 1.26
C ALA A 39 -1.73 -3.49 1.38
N ILE A 40 -1.69 -4.74 1.82
CA ILE A 40 -0.43 -5.50 1.91
C ILE A 40 0.20 -5.64 0.52
N VAL A 41 -0.61 -5.94 -0.50
CA VAL A 41 -0.11 -6.05 -1.88
C VAL A 41 0.51 -4.73 -2.34
N GLU A 42 -0.17 -3.60 -2.09
CA GLU A 42 0.36 -2.29 -2.47
C GLU A 42 1.67 -1.97 -1.74
N LEU A 43 1.74 -2.30 -0.46
CA LEU A 43 2.96 -2.08 0.33
C LEU A 43 4.10 -2.97 -0.15
N ARG A 44 3.83 -4.19 -0.57
CA ARG A 44 4.83 -5.07 -1.15
C ARG A 44 5.39 -4.51 -2.46
N MET A 45 4.53 -3.90 -3.27
CA MET A 45 4.95 -3.24 -4.51
C MET A 45 5.85 -2.05 -4.20
N MET A 46 5.52 -1.26 -3.19
CA MET A 46 6.38 -0.16 -2.74
C MET A 46 7.73 -0.68 -2.28
N LYS A 47 7.72 -1.75 -1.49
CA LYS A 47 8.96 -2.37 -1.00
C LYS A 47 9.82 -2.87 -2.15
N ALA A 48 9.22 -3.49 -3.15
CA ALA A 48 9.95 -3.97 -4.33
C ALA A 48 10.59 -2.80 -5.08
N ALA A 49 9.86 -1.69 -5.24
CA ALA A 49 10.38 -0.49 -5.89
C ALA A 49 11.55 0.09 -5.11
N ILE A 50 11.43 0.16 -3.80
CA ILE A 50 12.49 0.67 -2.93
C ILE A 50 13.73 -0.23 -3.00
N ASN A 51 13.54 -1.54 -2.93
CA ASN A 51 14.62 -2.51 -2.99
C ASN A 51 15.35 -2.46 -4.33
N SER A 52 14.60 -2.30 -5.41
CA SER A 52 15.17 -2.14 -6.73
C SER A 52 16.05 -0.89 -6.81
N HIS A 53 15.59 0.20 -6.22
CA HIS A 53 16.34 1.45 -6.16
C HIS A 53 17.62 1.30 -5.34
N ILE A 54 17.55 0.59 -4.22
CA ILE A 54 18.70 0.33 -3.36
C ILE A 54 19.77 -0.48 -4.11
N LYS A 55 19.34 -1.48 -4.87
CA LYS A 55 20.26 -2.33 -5.63
C LYS A 55 21.03 -1.57 -6.70
N ASP A 56 20.49 -0.46 -7.19
CA ASP A 56 21.15 0.36 -8.20
C ASP A 56 22.29 1.17 -7.61
N PHE A 57 22.44 1.20 -6.30
CA PHE A 57 23.53 1.88 -5.61
C PHE A 57 24.53 0.85 -5.09
N PRO A 58 25.76 0.92 -5.54
CA PRO A 58 26.82 0.03 -5.05
C PRO A 58 27.15 0.26 -3.58
#